data_87a2560a48db509618982b6321ed13b3
#
_entry.id   87a2560a48db509618982b6321ed13b3
#
_cell.length_a   1.000
_cell.length_b   1.000
_cell.length_c   1.000
_cell.angle_alpha   90.00
_cell.angle_beta   90.00
_cell.angle_gamma   90.00
#
_symmetry.space_group_name_H-M   'P 1'
#
loop_
_entity.id
_entity.type
_entity.pdbx_description
1 polymer ?
#
loop_
_entity_poly.entity_id
_entity_poly.type
_entity_poly.pdbx_seq_one_letter_code
_entity_poly.pdbx_strand_id
1 'polypeptide(L)'
;PGCSKSLSVQLINKSMKGASNNNILFKGFPKIILNSYQGSMGSTSKGVLKVFKKAIRALKRLKEEDKEKNISMIFFDEMGLAEHSPNNPLKVIHSQLEYDLNEGDKKIAFVGISNWALDASKMNRGMYLSIPEPEENDVKLTAYTIGESYDEVLAKENKSLYENLGLAYYKYKQFLKKDHCQDGKDEFHGN
;
A
#
# COMPACT_ATOMS: atom_id res chain seq x y z
N PRO A 1 7.86 7.35 4.52
CA PRO A 1 7.89 7.38 3.05
C PRO A 1 9.06 6.57 2.53
N GLY A 2 8.96 6.08 1.26
CA GLY A 2 10.06 5.36 0.61
C GLY A 2 10.21 3.86 0.95
N CYS A 3 9.30 3.26 1.70
CA CYS A 3 9.33 1.82 2.04
C CYS A 3 8.52 0.94 1.08
N SER A 4 8.34 1.36 -0.15
CA SER A 4 7.66 0.60 -1.23
C SER A 4 6.26 0.06 -0.90
N LYS A 5 5.54 0.66 0.09
CA LYS A 5 4.21 0.20 0.51
C LYS A 5 3.21 0.12 -0.66
N SER A 6 3.06 1.21 -1.41
CA SER A 6 2.13 1.27 -2.55
C SER A 6 2.57 0.36 -3.69
N LEU A 7 3.89 0.24 -3.91
CA LEU A 7 4.45 -0.67 -4.91
C LEU A 7 4.13 -2.13 -4.58
N SER A 8 4.22 -2.54 -3.32
CA SER A 8 3.92 -3.91 -2.89
C SER A 8 2.49 -4.30 -3.24
N VAL A 9 1.51 -3.41 -3.00
CA VAL A 9 0.10 -3.66 -3.36
C VAL A 9 -0.07 -3.77 -4.88
N GLN A 10 0.63 -2.93 -5.65
CA GLN A 10 0.59 -2.99 -7.11
C GLN A 10 1.19 -4.29 -7.65
N LEU A 11 2.31 -4.75 -7.08
CA LEU A 11 2.96 -6.01 -7.46
C LEU A 11 2.06 -7.22 -7.16
N ILE A 12 1.43 -7.25 -5.97
CA ILE A 12 0.46 -8.30 -5.62
C ILE A 12 -0.71 -8.30 -6.60
N ASN A 13 -1.26 -7.13 -6.92
CA ASN A 13 -2.34 -7.03 -7.91
C ASN A 13 -1.93 -7.54 -9.30
N LYS A 14 -0.70 -7.22 -9.74
CA LYS A 14 -0.16 -7.73 -11.01
C LYS A 14 0.07 -9.25 -10.99
N SER A 15 0.42 -9.80 -9.83
CA SER A 15 0.69 -11.22 -9.64
C SER A 15 -0.57 -12.06 -9.45
N MET A 16 -1.62 -11.52 -8.82
CA MET A 16 -2.86 -12.25 -8.55
C MET A 16 -3.82 -12.17 -9.75
N LYS A 17 -3.55 -12.99 -10.78
CA LYS A 17 -4.35 -13.08 -12.02
C LYS A 17 -5.26 -14.32 -12.06
N GLY A 18 -5.37 -15.06 -10.96
CA GLY A 18 -6.11 -16.31 -10.90
C GLY A 18 -5.46 -17.42 -11.74
N ALA A 19 -6.26 -18.33 -12.26
CA ALA A 19 -5.81 -19.49 -13.03
C ALA A 19 -4.96 -19.16 -14.28
N SER A 20 -5.04 -17.93 -14.79
CA SER A 20 -4.24 -17.48 -15.94
C SER A 20 -2.80 -17.09 -15.58
N ASN A 21 -2.39 -17.24 -14.32
CA ASN A 21 -1.04 -16.90 -13.89
C ASN A 21 -0.03 -17.98 -14.31
N ASN A 22 1.14 -17.55 -14.78
CA ASN A 22 2.23 -18.45 -15.11
C ASN A 22 2.94 -19.01 -13.88
N ASN A 23 2.92 -18.29 -12.75
CA ASN A 23 3.53 -18.72 -11.50
C ASN A 23 2.59 -19.64 -10.73
N ILE A 24 3.07 -20.84 -10.39
CA ILE A 24 2.31 -21.89 -9.70
C ILE A 24 1.77 -21.41 -8.36
N LEU A 25 2.56 -20.62 -7.61
CA LEU A 25 2.14 -20.07 -6.33
C LEU A 25 0.86 -19.23 -6.44
N PHE A 26 0.77 -18.40 -7.49
CA PHE A 26 -0.36 -17.49 -7.67
C PHE A 26 -1.56 -18.08 -8.40
N LYS A 27 -1.41 -19.26 -9.02
CA LYS A 27 -2.54 -19.94 -9.72
C LYS A 27 -3.68 -20.32 -8.79
N GLY A 28 -3.38 -20.66 -7.53
CA GLY A 28 -4.36 -21.04 -6.53
C GLY A 28 -5.10 -19.86 -5.89
N PHE A 29 -4.64 -18.62 -6.13
CA PHE A 29 -5.27 -17.43 -5.58
C PHE A 29 -6.30 -16.83 -6.54
N PRO A 30 -7.34 -16.18 -6.01
CA PRO A 30 -8.33 -15.50 -6.83
C PRO A 30 -7.70 -14.31 -7.57
N LYS A 31 -8.31 -13.93 -8.68
CA LYS A 31 -7.94 -12.71 -9.41
C LYS A 31 -8.39 -11.48 -8.65
N ILE A 32 -7.51 -10.50 -8.53
CA ILE A 32 -7.83 -9.20 -7.90
C ILE A 32 -8.39 -8.23 -8.96
N ILE A 33 -9.53 -7.62 -8.63
CA ILE A 33 -10.11 -6.49 -9.36
C ILE A 33 -9.84 -5.23 -8.54
N LEU A 34 -8.81 -4.48 -8.91
CA LEU A 34 -8.33 -3.32 -8.15
C LEU A 34 -9.19 -2.09 -8.39
N ASN A 35 -9.60 -1.44 -7.30
CA ASN A 35 -10.27 -0.14 -7.29
C ASN A 35 -9.45 0.81 -6.40
N SER A 36 -8.70 1.72 -7.00
CA SER A 36 -7.82 2.63 -6.26
C SER A 36 -8.52 3.92 -5.90
N TYR A 37 -8.15 4.46 -4.74
CA TYR A 37 -8.49 5.80 -4.27
C TYR A 37 -7.24 6.46 -3.67
N GLN A 38 -6.95 7.69 -4.08
CA GLN A 38 -5.85 8.47 -3.53
C GLN A 38 -6.39 9.42 -2.47
N GLY A 39 -5.90 9.29 -1.25
CA GLY A 39 -6.22 10.18 -0.15
C GLY A 39 -5.59 11.55 -0.32
N SER A 40 -6.29 12.58 0.12
CA SER A 40 -5.82 13.96 0.13
C SER A 40 -6.60 14.78 1.16
N MET A 41 -6.12 15.99 1.46
CA MET A 41 -6.83 16.96 2.29
C MET A 41 -8.22 17.36 1.71
N GLY A 42 -8.41 17.23 0.40
CA GLY A 42 -9.70 17.47 -0.28
C GLY A 42 -10.61 16.24 -0.37
N SER A 43 -10.21 15.10 0.20
CA SER A 43 -11.02 13.89 0.17
C SER A 43 -12.38 14.08 0.83
N THR A 44 -13.41 13.45 0.28
CA THR A 44 -14.78 13.52 0.79
C THR A 44 -15.37 12.14 1.03
N SER A 45 -16.30 12.03 1.98
CA SER A 45 -17.07 10.81 2.25
C SER A 45 -17.79 10.30 0.98
N LYS A 46 -18.30 11.22 0.16
CA LYS A 46 -18.95 10.89 -1.12
C LYS A 46 -17.97 10.26 -2.12
N GLY A 47 -16.72 10.76 -2.17
CA GLY A 47 -15.65 10.22 -3.00
C GLY A 47 -15.31 8.78 -2.61
N VAL A 48 -15.11 8.52 -1.32
CA VAL A 48 -14.84 7.19 -0.77
C VAL A 48 -16.00 6.24 -1.07
N LEU A 49 -17.25 6.63 -0.77
CA LEU A 49 -18.44 5.81 -1.08
C LEU A 49 -18.56 5.45 -2.56
N LYS A 50 -18.16 6.34 -3.45
CA LYS A 50 -18.17 6.07 -4.89
C LYS A 50 -17.26 4.91 -5.26
N VAL A 51 -16.10 4.79 -4.60
CA VAL A 51 -15.16 3.68 -4.83
C VAL A 51 -15.72 2.36 -4.30
N PHE A 52 -16.32 2.35 -3.10
CA PHE A 52 -17.02 1.16 -2.58
C PHE A 52 -18.14 0.70 -3.52
N LYS A 53 -18.98 1.63 -3.97
CA LYS A 53 -20.03 1.33 -4.96
C LYS A 53 -19.48 0.78 -6.27
N LYS A 54 -18.31 1.28 -6.73
CA LYS A 54 -17.64 0.77 -7.93
C LYS A 54 -17.16 -0.67 -7.71
N ALA A 55 -16.54 -0.95 -6.57
CA ALA A 55 -16.05 -2.27 -6.20
C ALA A 55 -17.19 -3.31 -6.14
N ILE A 56 -18.31 -2.96 -5.51
CA ILE A 56 -19.52 -3.80 -5.43
C ILE A 56 -20.08 -4.06 -6.84
N ARG A 57 -20.18 -3.03 -7.68
CA ARG A 57 -20.68 -3.18 -9.05
C ARG A 57 -19.79 -4.07 -9.91
N ALA A 58 -18.45 -4.02 -9.68
CA ALA A 58 -17.52 -4.88 -10.40
C ALA A 58 -17.80 -6.36 -10.13
N LEU A 59 -18.05 -6.74 -8.87
CA LEU A 59 -18.42 -8.11 -8.50
C LEU A 59 -19.81 -8.51 -9.05
N LYS A 60 -20.81 -7.61 -8.95
CA LYS A 60 -22.15 -7.91 -9.44
C LYS A 60 -22.25 -8.15 -10.95
N ARG A 61 -21.27 -7.68 -11.72
CA ARG A 61 -21.22 -7.90 -13.18
C ARG A 61 -20.61 -9.25 -13.57
N LEU A 62 -19.99 -9.94 -12.61
CA LEU A 62 -19.44 -11.26 -12.83
C LEU A 62 -20.55 -12.31 -12.84
N LYS A 63 -20.35 -13.40 -13.61
CA LYS A 63 -21.18 -14.58 -13.52
C LYS A 63 -20.98 -15.26 -12.15
N GLU A 64 -21.94 -15.99 -11.65
CA GLU A 64 -21.87 -16.68 -10.34
C GLU A 64 -20.61 -17.56 -10.23
N GLU A 65 -20.31 -18.32 -11.28
CA GLU A 65 -19.13 -19.20 -11.34
C GLU A 65 -17.78 -18.46 -11.20
N ASP A 66 -17.75 -17.18 -11.59
CA ASP A 66 -16.56 -16.34 -11.55
C ASP A 66 -16.44 -15.54 -10.27
N LYS A 67 -17.52 -15.37 -9.51
CA LYS A 67 -17.51 -14.59 -8.25
C LYS A 67 -16.58 -15.21 -7.22
N GLU A 68 -16.50 -16.55 -7.17
CA GLU A 68 -15.59 -17.23 -6.23
C GLU A 68 -14.12 -17.11 -6.63
N LYS A 69 -13.86 -16.95 -7.94
CA LYS A 69 -12.52 -16.83 -8.52
C LYS A 69 -11.97 -15.40 -8.53
N ASN A 70 -12.78 -14.43 -8.11
CA ASN A 70 -12.41 -13.02 -8.16
C ASN A 70 -12.67 -12.33 -6.82
N ILE A 71 -11.78 -11.41 -6.45
CA ILE A 71 -11.93 -10.53 -5.29
C ILE A 71 -11.87 -9.08 -5.76
N SER A 72 -12.86 -8.28 -5.42
CA SER A 72 -12.77 -6.84 -5.62
C SER A 72 -12.01 -6.22 -4.45
N MET A 73 -10.88 -5.58 -4.73
CA MET A 73 -10.03 -4.93 -3.73
C MET A 73 -10.11 -3.42 -3.87
N ILE A 74 -10.35 -2.76 -2.76
CA ILE A 74 -10.21 -1.31 -2.64
C ILE A 74 -8.81 -1.04 -2.11
N PHE A 75 -8.05 -0.28 -2.85
CA PHE A 75 -6.74 0.21 -2.46
C PHE A 75 -6.84 1.72 -2.16
N PHE A 76 -6.74 2.07 -0.89
CA PHE A 76 -6.78 3.44 -0.43
C PHE A 76 -5.35 3.89 -0.09
N ASP A 77 -4.71 4.55 -1.04
CA ASP A 77 -3.37 5.11 -0.83
C ASP A 77 -3.46 6.46 -0.12
N GLU A 78 -2.40 6.83 0.62
CA GLU A 78 -2.30 8.06 1.41
C GLU A 78 -3.52 8.29 2.33
N MET A 79 -3.96 7.24 3.01
CA MET A 79 -5.13 7.28 3.87
C MET A 79 -4.98 8.30 5.02
N GLY A 80 -3.75 8.47 5.52
CA GLY A 80 -3.44 9.47 6.55
C GLY A 80 -3.74 10.90 6.09
N LEU A 81 -3.43 11.27 4.85
CA LEU A 81 -3.78 12.60 4.33
C LEU A 81 -5.30 12.83 4.30
N ALA A 82 -6.07 11.78 4.00
CA ALA A 82 -7.52 11.87 4.05
C ALA A 82 -8.06 12.00 5.48
N GLU A 83 -7.33 11.52 6.49
CA GLU A 83 -7.72 11.68 7.89
C GLU A 83 -7.80 13.15 8.31
N HIS A 84 -6.88 13.96 7.82
CA HIS A 84 -6.84 15.40 8.09
C HIS A 84 -7.84 16.23 7.27
N SER A 85 -8.61 15.59 6.40
CA SER A 85 -9.63 16.29 5.62
C SER A 85 -10.77 16.80 6.52
N PRO A 86 -11.19 18.08 6.41
CA PRO A 86 -12.32 18.61 7.16
C PRO A 86 -13.65 17.92 6.81
N ASN A 87 -13.70 17.19 5.69
CA ASN A 87 -14.88 16.46 5.24
C ASN A 87 -15.04 15.06 5.88
N ASN A 88 -14.16 14.67 6.80
CA ASN A 88 -14.18 13.39 7.51
C ASN A 88 -14.42 12.16 6.60
N PRO A 89 -13.66 11.99 5.50
CA PRO A 89 -13.94 10.93 4.51
C PRO A 89 -13.81 9.52 5.08
N LEU A 90 -12.99 9.31 6.13
CA LEU A 90 -12.76 8.00 6.72
C LEU A 90 -13.93 7.50 7.57
N LYS A 91 -14.83 8.39 8.01
CA LYS A 91 -16.02 7.99 8.78
C LYS A 91 -16.89 6.97 8.05
N VAL A 92 -16.91 7.04 6.73
CA VAL A 92 -17.68 6.12 5.88
C VAL A 92 -17.09 4.71 5.86
N ILE A 93 -15.77 4.59 6.04
CA ILE A 93 -15.09 3.29 6.01
C ILE A 93 -15.63 2.38 7.11
N HIS A 94 -15.94 2.92 8.29
CA HIS A 94 -16.50 2.15 9.39
C HIS A 94 -17.78 1.42 8.98
N SER A 95 -18.76 2.13 8.44
CA SER A 95 -20.02 1.53 8.01
C SER A 95 -19.87 0.57 6.82
N GLN A 96 -18.82 0.76 6.00
CA GLN A 96 -18.59 -0.10 4.85
C GLN A 96 -17.81 -1.38 5.19
N LEU A 97 -16.97 -1.35 6.22
CA LEU A 97 -16.19 -2.51 6.69
C LEU A 97 -16.96 -3.34 7.76
N GLU A 98 -17.86 -2.71 8.50
CA GLU A 98 -18.76 -3.39 9.46
C GLU A 98 -19.94 -4.11 8.78
N TYR A 99 -19.87 -4.28 7.48
CA TYR A 99 -20.98 -4.83 6.73
C TYR A 99 -21.34 -6.22 7.21
N ASP A 100 -22.62 -6.40 7.49
CA ASP A 100 -23.22 -7.60 8.04
C ASP A 100 -22.85 -8.83 7.19
N LEU A 101 -22.24 -9.82 7.84
CA LEU A 101 -21.85 -11.10 7.22
C LEU A 101 -23.06 -11.89 6.68
N ASN A 102 -24.29 -11.44 7.02
CA ASN A 102 -25.54 -12.06 6.63
C ASN A 102 -26.04 -11.66 5.24
N GLU A 103 -25.54 -10.59 4.65
CA GLU A 103 -25.81 -10.30 3.23
C GLU A 103 -24.74 -10.99 2.36
N GLY A 104 -24.88 -12.28 2.15
CA GLY A 104 -23.99 -13.14 1.38
C GLY A 104 -23.43 -12.48 0.13
N ASP A 105 -22.22 -12.86 -0.27
CA ASP A 105 -21.57 -12.62 -1.56
C ASP A 105 -20.76 -11.34 -1.78
N LYS A 106 -20.49 -10.51 -0.77
CA LYS A 106 -19.66 -9.32 -1.02
C LYS A 106 -18.21 -9.52 -0.56
N LYS A 107 -17.44 -10.28 -1.34
CA LYS A 107 -15.98 -10.43 -1.14
C LYS A 107 -15.22 -9.16 -1.57
N ILE A 108 -15.30 -8.10 -0.75
CA ILE A 108 -14.53 -6.88 -0.94
C ILE A 108 -13.37 -6.90 0.04
N ALA A 109 -12.15 -6.90 -0.49
CA ALA A 109 -10.95 -6.66 0.30
C ALA A 109 -10.68 -5.16 0.39
N PHE A 110 -10.16 -4.72 1.53
CA PHE A 110 -9.76 -3.34 1.75
C PHE A 110 -8.30 -3.29 2.19
N VAL A 111 -7.49 -2.48 1.51
CA VAL A 111 -6.10 -2.21 1.88
C VAL A 111 -5.93 -0.69 1.94
N GLY A 112 -5.62 -0.19 3.13
CA GLY A 112 -5.29 1.21 3.36
C GLY A 112 -3.79 1.37 3.63
N ILE A 113 -3.17 2.39 3.04
CA ILE A 113 -1.78 2.77 3.28
C ILE A 113 -1.73 4.16 3.89
N SER A 114 -0.95 4.28 4.96
CA SER A 114 -0.65 5.56 5.62
C SER A 114 0.84 5.66 5.93
N ASN A 115 1.35 6.88 6.00
CA ASN A 115 2.71 7.16 6.45
C ASN A 115 2.81 7.33 7.96
N TRP A 116 1.69 7.36 8.66
CA TRP A 116 1.59 7.39 10.13
C TRP A 116 0.42 6.55 10.62
N ALA A 117 0.41 6.27 11.91
CA ALA A 117 -0.70 5.57 12.56
C ALA A 117 -1.96 6.46 12.52
N LEU A 118 -3.06 5.87 12.09
CA LEU A 118 -4.37 6.52 12.15
C LEU A 118 -4.91 6.48 13.56
N ASP A 119 -5.95 7.27 13.85
CA ASP A 119 -6.70 7.21 15.09
C ASP A 119 -7.11 5.76 15.42
N ALA A 120 -6.94 5.37 16.69
CA ALA A 120 -7.23 4.02 17.16
C ALA A 120 -8.66 3.57 16.84
N SER A 121 -9.64 4.49 16.88
CA SER A 121 -11.04 4.20 16.52
C SER A 121 -11.20 3.74 15.06
N LYS A 122 -10.31 4.17 14.18
CA LYS A 122 -10.31 3.82 12.76
C LYS A 122 -9.52 2.55 12.48
N MET A 123 -8.50 2.25 13.31
CA MET A 123 -7.66 1.06 13.16
C MET A 123 -8.28 -0.22 13.72
N ASN A 124 -9.20 -0.12 14.67
CA ASN A 124 -9.82 -1.29 15.33
C ASN A 124 -10.61 -2.22 14.39
N ARG A 125 -10.88 -1.79 13.16
CA ARG A 125 -11.66 -2.56 12.16
C ARG A 125 -10.84 -3.25 11.10
N GLY A 126 -9.53 -3.22 11.25
CA GLY A 126 -8.59 -3.82 10.31
C GLY A 126 -7.36 -4.40 11.00
N MET A 127 -6.64 -5.23 10.26
CA MET A 127 -5.32 -5.68 10.70
C MET A 127 -4.32 -4.57 10.42
N TYR A 128 -3.63 -4.11 11.46
CA TYR A 128 -2.57 -3.13 11.34
C TYR A 128 -1.22 -3.82 11.13
N LEU A 129 -0.53 -3.44 10.07
CA LEU A 129 0.83 -3.86 9.78
C LEU A 129 1.76 -2.64 9.81
N SER A 130 2.65 -2.60 10.80
CA SER A 130 3.74 -1.63 10.81
C SER A 130 4.88 -2.13 9.94
N ILE A 131 5.28 -1.32 8.96
CA ILE A 131 6.46 -1.59 8.14
C ILE A 131 7.62 -0.83 8.76
N PRO A 132 8.65 -1.51 9.28
CA PRO A 132 9.81 -0.87 9.86
C PRO A 132 10.57 -0.06 8.79
N GLU A 133 11.40 0.84 9.26
CA GLU A 133 12.34 1.50 8.35
C GLU A 133 13.37 0.49 7.82
N PRO A 134 13.80 0.67 6.56
CA PRO A 134 14.81 -0.20 5.97
C PRO A 134 16.12 -0.13 6.78
N GLU A 135 16.70 -1.29 7.04
CA GLU A 135 18.00 -1.41 7.64
C GLU A 135 19.12 -1.12 6.62
N GLU A 136 20.37 -1.05 7.10
CA GLU A 136 21.54 -0.77 6.25
C GLU A 136 21.64 -1.74 5.06
N ASN A 137 21.44 -3.05 5.35
CA ASN A 137 21.53 -4.07 4.31
C ASN A 137 20.39 -3.99 3.29
N ASP A 138 19.19 -3.62 3.72
CA ASP A 138 18.05 -3.42 2.82
C ASP A 138 18.32 -2.28 1.83
N VAL A 139 18.91 -1.19 2.32
CA VAL A 139 19.24 -0.03 1.49
C VAL A 139 20.36 -0.35 0.50
N LYS A 140 21.38 -1.08 0.91
CA LYS A 140 22.45 -1.57 0.04
C LYS A 140 21.90 -2.47 -1.07
N LEU A 141 21.08 -3.46 -0.68
CA LEU A 141 20.44 -4.37 -1.63
C LEU A 141 19.54 -3.62 -2.60
N THR A 142 18.75 -2.67 -2.11
CA THR A 142 17.88 -1.83 -2.96
C THR A 142 18.70 -1.05 -3.98
N ALA A 143 19.80 -0.43 -3.58
CA ALA A 143 20.67 0.32 -4.49
C ALA A 143 21.26 -0.59 -5.58
N TYR A 144 21.73 -1.78 -5.20
CA TYR A 144 22.23 -2.78 -6.15
C TYR A 144 21.14 -3.23 -7.14
N THR A 145 19.94 -3.60 -6.62
CA THR A 145 18.82 -4.08 -7.44
C THR A 145 18.32 -3.01 -8.43
N ILE A 146 18.33 -1.75 -8.01
CA ILE A 146 18.03 -0.63 -8.93
C ILE A 146 19.06 -0.60 -10.07
N GLY A 147 20.36 -0.66 -9.76
CA GLY A 147 21.41 -0.74 -10.78
C GLY A 147 21.22 -1.92 -11.72
N GLU A 148 20.97 -3.11 -11.18
CA GLU A 148 20.74 -4.34 -11.94
C GLU A 148 19.52 -4.23 -12.88
N SER A 149 18.47 -3.50 -12.48
CA SER A 149 17.30 -3.28 -13.33
C SER A 149 17.57 -2.42 -14.58
N TYR A 150 18.61 -1.61 -14.55
CA TYR A 150 19.05 -0.78 -15.68
C TYR A 150 20.06 -1.50 -16.57
N ASP A 151 21.07 -2.13 -15.95
CA ASP A 151 22.11 -2.87 -16.66
C ASP A 151 22.67 -3.96 -15.73
N GLU A 152 22.29 -5.21 -15.99
CA GLU A 152 22.66 -6.36 -15.17
C GLU A 152 24.17 -6.62 -15.18
N VAL A 153 24.83 -6.43 -16.34
CA VAL A 153 26.27 -6.71 -16.49
C VAL A 153 27.05 -5.65 -15.71
N LEU A 154 26.77 -4.39 -15.96
CA LEU A 154 27.42 -3.26 -15.29
C LEU A 154 27.21 -3.29 -13.77
N ALA A 155 26.03 -3.66 -13.32
CA ALA A 155 25.72 -3.75 -11.90
C ALA A 155 26.52 -4.88 -11.22
N LYS A 156 26.68 -6.03 -11.86
CA LYS A 156 27.49 -7.15 -11.32
C LYS A 156 28.96 -6.79 -11.22
N GLU A 157 29.49 -6.12 -12.25
CA GLU A 157 30.89 -5.65 -12.25
C GLU A 157 31.15 -4.59 -11.18
N ASN A 158 30.18 -3.74 -10.90
CA ASN A 158 30.30 -2.61 -9.97
C ASN A 158 29.46 -2.77 -8.70
N LYS A 159 29.20 -3.99 -8.26
CA LYS A 159 28.34 -4.29 -7.09
C LYS A 159 28.73 -3.48 -5.85
N SER A 160 30.03 -3.43 -5.54
CA SER A 160 30.56 -2.68 -4.39
C SER A 160 30.26 -1.16 -4.48
N LEU A 161 30.26 -0.58 -5.68
CA LEU A 161 29.89 0.82 -5.87
C LEU A 161 28.43 1.08 -5.49
N TYR A 162 27.51 0.25 -5.97
CA TYR A 162 26.09 0.39 -5.65
C TYR A 162 25.81 0.18 -4.15
N GLU A 163 26.45 -0.82 -3.53
CA GLU A 163 26.35 -1.06 -2.09
C GLU A 163 26.88 0.12 -1.27
N ASN A 164 27.98 0.74 -1.70
CA ASN A 164 28.54 1.91 -1.04
C ASN A 164 27.66 3.16 -1.22
N LEU A 165 27.00 3.33 -2.35
CA LEU A 165 26.00 4.38 -2.54
C LEU A 165 24.80 4.19 -1.58
N GLY A 166 24.32 2.96 -1.44
CA GLY A 166 23.27 2.62 -0.48
C GLY A 166 23.70 2.92 0.96
N LEU A 167 24.93 2.55 1.32
CA LEU A 167 25.50 2.84 2.64
C LEU A 167 25.62 4.35 2.91
N ALA A 168 26.09 5.11 1.94
CA ALA A 168 26.21 6.56 2.06
C ALA A 168 24.84 7.21 2.28
N TYR A 169 23.80 6.79 1.54
CA TYR A 169 22.43 7.25 1.72
C TYR A 169 21.88 6.86 3.11
N TYR A 170 22.11 5.64 3.58
CA TYR A 170 21.69 5.20 4.90
C TYR A 170 22.32 6.07 6.01
N LYS A 171 23.64 6.29 5.96
CA LYS A 171 24.36 7.15 6.92
C LYS A 171 23.87 8.58 6.89
N TYR A 172 23.60 9.13 5.70
CA TYR A 172 23.02 10.48 5.55
C TYR A 172 21.64 10.58 6.21
N LYS A 173 20.75 9.59 6.01
CA LYS A 173 19.45 9.55 6.72
C LYS A 173 19.60 9.49 8.23
N GLN A 174 20.56 8.70 8.73
CA GLN A 174 20.82 8.64 10.18
C GLN A 174 21.35 9.95 10.75
N PHE A 175 22.18 10.65 9.98
CA PHE A 175 22.67 11.97 10.36
C PHE A 175 21.52 12.98 10.48
N LEU A 176 20.66 13.09 9.46
CA LEU A 176 19.50 13.96 9.48
C LEU A 176 18.57 13.72 10.69
N LYS A 177 18.36 12.45 11.06
CA LYS A 177 17.54 12.12 12.24
C LYS A 177 18.15 12.63 13.53
N LYS A 178 19.47 12.56 13.67
CA LYS A 178 20.17 13.05 14.88
C LYS A 178 20.07 14.57 14.99
N ASP A 179 20.20 15.29 13.90
CA ASP A 179 20.08 16.75 13.89
C ASP A 179 18.67 17.20 14.26
N HIS A 180 17.62 16.58 13.71
CA HIS A 180 16.24 16.89 14.05
C HIS A 180 15.88 16.55 15.51
N CYS A 181 16.51 15.54 16.12
CA CYS A 181 16.32 15.25 17.54
C CYS A 181 16.96 16.29 18.45
N GLN A 182 18.00 17.02 18.00
CA GLN A 182 18.64 18.06 18.80
C GLN A 182 17.87 19.39 18.79
N ASP A 183 17.14 19.68 17.72
CA ASP A 183 16.39 20.93 17.59
C ASP A 183 15.01 20.93 18.26
N GLY A 184 14.59 19.83 18.91
CA GLY A 184 13.34 19.72 19.66
C GLY A 184 12.07 20.01 18.84
N LYS A 185 12.18 20.01 17.53
CA LYS A 185 11.07 20.18 16.62
C LYS A 185 10.67 18.84 16.03
N ASP A 186 9.71 18.18 16.68
CA ASP A 186 8.86 17.17 16.05
C ASP A 186 8.05 17.85 14.93
N GLU A 187 8.73 18.37 13.93
CA GLU A 187 8.05 18.81 12.72
C GLU A 187 7.76 17.60 11.85
N PHE A 188 6.51 17.29 11.85
CA PHE A 188 5.80 16.47 10.88
C PHE A 188 6.13 16.96 9.45
N HIS A 189 7.21 16.45 8.85
CA HIS A 189 7.44 16.62 7.43
C HIS A 189 6.73 15.49 6.68
N GLY A 190 5.40 15.64 6.57
CA GLY A 190 4.64 15.05 5.49
C GLY A 190 4.81 15.91 4.24
N ASN A 191 5.76 15.56 3.40
CA ASN A 191 5.80 15.99 2.01
C ASN A 191 5.67 14.75 1.11
#